data_880cf0645e36390dacf933482edf4706
#
_entry.id   880cf0645e36390dacf933482edf4706
#
_cell.length_a   1.000
_cell.length_b   1.000
_cell.length_c   1.000
_cell.angle_alpha   90.00
_cell.angle_beta   90.00
_cell.angle_gamma   90.00
#
_symmetry.space_group_name_H-M   'P 1'
#
loop_
_entity.id
_entity.type
_entity.pdbx_description
1 polymer ?
#
loop_
_entity_poly.entity_id
_entity_poly.type
_entity_poly.pdbx_seq_one_letter_code
_entity_poly.pdbx_strand_id
1 'polypeptide(L)'
;MIDVSIIVPAYNESENIRNTIEKIEEAFKDRSERWELVVVNDGSTDDTWEVLQQIAKEDSRITPAGYPNNVGRGRALRTGFAAASGKFVVSTDADLSYRAEYILDLLDALYEDPQVDFVLGSPYMPGGNTEGVDPFRLFISRLGNRVLQATVNNEIHTFTCVFRAYRREVLDAMCLESDGKELHLEILSRALGSGFRLKEVPSTLRARKMGKSKFRFKGTAISHLLYSFTERPILVFGTLGFGLLLAGMLGGAYATYLKFFATLEAGRPLMTLIVLLTVSGIQILSFGFIALQMGSLRREIYKAQAESRLLRAHIQRQENDDS
;
A
#
# COMPACT_ATOMS: atom_id res chain seq x y z
N MET A 1 22.17 -12.89 -16.19
CA MET A 1 20.78 -12.62 -15.71
C MET A 1 20.90 -11.72 -14.50
N ILE A 2 20.09 -10.69 -14.35
CA ILE A 2 20.09 -9.78 -13.19
C ILE A 2 19.43 -10.48 -12.01
N ASP A 3 20.01 -10.32 -10.81
CA ASP A 3 19.48 -10.93 -9.60
C ASP A 3 18.53 -9.96 -8.87
N VAL A 4 18.89 -8.66 -8.79
CA VAL A 4 18.12 -7.64 -8.07
C VAL A 4 17.88 -6.41 -8.95
N SER A 5 16.63 -5.97 -9.06
CA SER A 5 16.26 -4.66 -9.62
C SER A 5 15.81 -3.72 -8.52
N ILE A 6 16.43 -2.56 -8.42
CA ILE A 6 16.07 -1.53 -7.43
C ILE A 6 15.30 -0.44 -8.16
N ILE A 7 14.09 -0.12 -7.70
CA ILE A 7 13.20 0.84 -8.32
C ILE A 7 13.12 2.10 -7.47
N VAL A 8 13.44 3.23 -8.07
CA VAL A 8 13.45 4.54 -7.42
C VAL A 8 12.55 5.50 -8.18
N PRO A 9 11.33 5.79 -7.69
CA PRO A 9 10.50 6.85 -8.25
C PRO A 9 11.08 8.22 -7.86
N ALA A 10 11.28 9.10 -8.84
CA ALA A 10 11.85 10.43 -8.66
C ALA A 10 10.92 11.52 -9.24
N TYR A 11 10.67 12.56 -8.45
CA TYR A 11 9.95 13.77 -8.89
C TYR A 11 10.56 15.00 -8.25
N ASN A 12 11.28 15.82 -9.04
CA ASN A 12 12.05 16.97 -8.57
C ASN A 12 13.03 16.55 -7.45
N GLU A 13 13.95 15.66 -7.78
CA GLU A 13 14.96 15.07 -6.90
C GLU A 13 16.39 15.25 -7.45
N SER A 14 16.60 16.27 -8.30
CA SER A 14 17.92 16.55 -8.91
C SER A 14 19.06 16.65 -7.90
N GLU A 15 18.79 17.20 -6.70
CA GLU A 15 19.75 17.32 -5.60
C GLU A 15 20.05 15.98 -4.89
N ASN A 16 19.11 15.04 -4.93
CA ASN A 16 19.21 13.78 -4.17
C ASN A 16 19.70 12.60 -5.01
N ILE A 17 19.36 12.57 -6.31
CA ILE A 17 19.47 11.36 -7.12
C ILE A 17 20.89 10.80 -7.20
N ARG A 18 21.91 11.66 -7.38
CA ARG A 18 23.31 11.24 -7.44
C ARG A 18 23.76 10.59 -6.13
N ASN A 19 23.49 11.24 -4.99
CA ASN A 19 23.82 10.69 -3.67
C ASN A 19 23.06 9.37 -3.41
N THR A 20 21.83 9.26 -3.87
CA THR A 20 21.04 8.02 -3.71
C THR A 20 21.66 6.86 -4.47
N ILE A 21 22.10 7.09 -5.71
CA ILE A 21 22.78 6.09 -6.53
C ILE A 21 24.08 5.67 -5.86
N GLU A 22 24.93 6.62 -5.46
CA GLU A 22 26.21 6.35 -4.79
C GLU A 22 26.03 5.52 -3.50
N LYS A 23 24.98 5.80 -2.71
CA LYS A 23 24.69 5.04 -1.48
C LYS A 23 24.19 3.64 -1.75
N ILE A 24 23.42 3.44 -2.81
CA ILE A 24 23.00 2.09 -3.25
C ILE A 24 24.23 1.30 -3.75
N GLU A 25 25.10 1.91 -4.55
CA GLU A 25 26.36 1.29 -4.98
C GLU A 25 27.24 0.89 -3.80
N GLU A 26 27.40 1.78 -2.82
CA GLU A 26 28.16 1.49 -1.62
C GLU A 26 27.57 0.29 -0.84
N ALA A 27 26.25 0.20 -0.73
CA ALA A 27 25.58 -0.90 -0.04
C ALA A 27 25.81 -2.25 -0.74
N PHE A 28 25.88 -2.27 -2.07
CA PHE A 28 26.10 -3.50 -2.85
C PHE A 28 27.56 -3.83 -3.12
N LYS A 29 28.52 -3.01 -2.64
CA LYS A 29 29.95 -3.16 -2.94
C LYS A 29 30.52 -4.54 -2.60
N ASP A 30 30.10 -5.11 -1.48
CA ASP A 30 30.61 -6.40 -0.97
C ASP A 30 29.62 -7.54 -1.24
N ARG A 31 28.61 -7.33 -2.08
CA ARG A 31 27.59 -8.32 -2.46
C ARG A 31 27.94 -8.93 -3.83
N SER A 32 27.59 -10.19 -3.99
CA SER A 32 27.84 -10.94 -5.23
C SER A 32 26.71 -10.86 -6.25
N GLU A 33 25.55 -10.31 -5.84
CA GLU A 33 24.38 -10.19 -6.69
C GLU A 33 24.62 -9.20 -7.84
N ARG A 34 24.21 -9.57 -9.02
CA ARG A 34 24.13 -8.66 -10.16
C ARG A 34 22.88 -7.82 -10.02
N TRP A 35 23.06 -6.53 -9.86
CA TRP A 35 21.97 -5.61 -9.66
C TRP A 35 21.86 -4.56 -10.77
N GLU A 36 20.67 -4.05 -10.95
CA GLU A 36 20.34 -2.88 -11.76
C GLU A 36 19.52 -1.89 -10.96
N LEU A 37 19.56 -0.63 -11.34
CA LEU A 37 18.78 0.43 -10.75
C LEU A 37 17.91 1.09 -11.82
N VAL A 38 16.60 0.98 -11.68
CA VAL A 38 15.63 1.65 -12.53
C VAL A 38 15.13 2.90 -11.83
N VAL A 39 15.56 4.06 -12.30
CA VAL A 39 15.08 5.34 -11.78
C VAL A 39 13.99 5.89 -12.69
N VAL A 40 12.81 6.11 -12.13
CA VAL A 40 11.64 6.55 -12.89
C VAL A 40 11.34 8.02 -12.61
N ASN A 41 11.58 8.86 -13.60
CA ASN A 41 11.22 10.28 -13.56
C ASN A 41 9.71 10.46 -13.75
N ASP A 42 9.01 10.84 -12.69
CA ASP A 42 7.56 11.09 -12.67
C ASP A 42 7.24 12.54 -13.16
N GLY A 43 7.73 12.90 -14.35
CA GLY A 43 7.49 14.20 -14.96
C GLY A 43 8.04 15.38 -14.15
N SER A 44 9.32 15.32 -13.77
CA SER A 44 10.00 16.40 -13.05
C SER A 44 10.04 17.68 -13.87
N THR A 45 10.04 18.80 -13.16
CA THR A 45 10.14 20.17 -13.72
C THR A 45 11.49 20.83 -13.41
N ASP A 46 12.38 20.13 -12.72
CA ASP A 46 13.78 20.48 -12.45
C ASP A 46 14.73 19.62 -13.31
N ASP A 47 16.01 19.74 -13.09
CA ASP A 47 17.06 19.06 -13.85
C ASP A 47 17.18 17.55 -13.52
N THR A 48 16.19 16.94 -12.85
CA THR A 48 16.24 15.52 -12.46
C THR A 48 16.44 14.60 -13.66
N TRP A 49 15.76 14.87 -14.77
CA TRP A 49 15.85 14.03 -15.97
C TRP A 49 17.21 14.11 -16.64
N GLU A 50 17.75 15.32 -16.78
CA GLU A 50 19.06 15.59 -17.37
C GLU A 50 20.18 14.93 -16.56
N VAL A 51 20.15 15.11 -15.22
CA VAL A 51 21.09 14.47 -14.29
C VAL A 51 21.04 12.96 -14.42
N LEU A 52 19.82 12.38 -14.46
CA LEU A 52 19.64 10.94 -14.59
C LEU A 52 20.18 10.41 -15.91
N GLN A 53 19.91 11.09 -17.03
CA GLN A 53 20.45 10.70 -18.33
C GLN A 53 21.98 10.76 -18.39
N GLN A 54 22.58 11.71 -17.71
CA GLN A 54 24.04 11.81 -17.61
C GLN A 54 24.61 10.62 -16.84
N ILE A 55 24.06 10.29 -15.69
CA ILE A 55 24.50 9.16 -14.85
C ILE A 55 24.37 7.84 -15.62
N ALA A 56 23.26 7.64 -16.32
CA ALA A 56 23.04 6.42 -17.12
C ALA A 56 24.02 6.25 -18.29
N LYS A 57 24.67 7.31 -18.77
CA LYS A 57 25.77 7.20 -19.74
C LYS A 57 27.09 6.78 -19.09
N GLU A 58 27.26 7.09 -17.82
CA GLU A 58 28.47 6.78 -17.05
C GLU A 58 28.40 5.35 -16.47
N ASP A 59 27.19 4.84 -16.17
CA ASP A 59 26.99 3.52 -15.59
C ASP A 59 25.83 2.77 -16.28
N SER A 60 26.14 1.68 -16.93
CA SER A 60 25.19 0.82 -17.65
C SER A 60 24.22 0.05 -16.75
N ARG A 61 24.45 0.00 -15.43
CA ARG A 61 23.52 -0.59 -14.46
C ARG A 61 22.32 0.32 -14.19
N ILE A 62 22.41 1.61 -14.55
CA ILE A 62 21.37 2.59 -14.31
C ILE A 62 20.46 2.71 -15.53
N THR A 63 19.21 2.37 -15.38
CA THR A 63 18.19 2.46 -16.43
C THR A 63 17.26 3.63 -16.16
N PRO A 64 17.34 4.72 -16.93
CA PRO A 64 16.41 5.82 -16.83
C PRO A 64 15.08 5.45 -17.51
N ALA A 65 13.99 5.65 -16.81
CA ALA A 65 12.63 5.55 -17.33
C ALA A 65 11.83 6.80 -16.94
N GLY A 66 10.75 7.11 -17.63
CA GLY A 66 9.93 8.26 -17.24
C GLY A 66 8.94 8.70 -18.32
N TYR A 67 8.22 9.75 -18.01
CA TYR A 67 7.20 10.37 -18.86
C TYR A 67 7.12 11.88 -18.57
N PRO A 68 6.58 12.69 -19.50
CA PRO A 68 6.73 14.16 -19.46
C PRO A 68 5.91 14.86 -18.37
N ASN A 69 4.82 14.27 -17.89
CA ASN A 69 3.92 14.90 -16.93
C ASN A 69 3.83 14.12 -15.63
N ASN A 70 3.80 14.80 -14.49
CA ASN A 70 3.60 14.15 -13.20
C ASN A 70 2.23 13.47 -13.13
N VAL A 71 2.23 12.15 -12.92
CA VAL A 71 1.04 11.32 -12.76
C VAL A 71 0.91 10.83 -11.32
N GLY A 72 2.05 10.54 -10.68
CA GLY A 72 2.09 10.12 -9.30
C GLY A 72 2.97 8.91 -9.04
N ARG A 73 3.36 8.75 -7.78
CA ARG A 73 4.30 7.70 -7.33
C ARG A 73 3.88 6.28 -7.76
N GLY A 74 2.59 5.98 -7.76
CA GLY A 74 2.09 4.67 -8.16
C GLY A 74 2.40 4.37 -9.63
N ARG A 75 2.18 5.33 -10.51
CA ARG A 75 2.54 5.19 -11.93
C ARG A 75 4.03 4.99 -12.11
N ALA A 76 4.85 5.75 -11.39
CA ALA A 76 6.30 5.62 -11.46
C ALA A 76 6.77 4.23 -11.00
N LEU A 77 6.23 3.72 -9.90
CA LEU A 77 6.54 2.36 -9.43
C LEU A 77 6.11 1.29 -10.44
N ARG A 78 4.91 1.39 -11.00
CA ARG A 78 4.44 0.45 -12.04
C ARG A 78 5.32 0.46 -13.28
N THR A 79 5.75 1.65 -13.72
CA THR A 79 6.69 1.80 -14.83
C THR A 79 8.03 1.15 -14.50
N GLY A 80 8.56 1.36 -13.30
CA GLY A 80 9.79 0.73 -12.84
C GLY A 80 9.67 -0.78 -12.71
N PHE A 81 8.57 -1.30 -12.18
CA PHE A 81 8.33 -2.75 -12.10
C PHE A 81 8.27 -3.42 -13.48
N ALA A 82 7.69 -2.74 -14.47
CA ALA A 82 7.64 -3.24 -15.85
C ALA A 82 9.01 -3.22 -16.54
N ALA A 83 9.89 -2.27 -16.19
CA ALA A 83 11.24 -2.16 -16.75
C ALA A 83 12.27 -3.06 -16.04
N ALA A 84 11.96 -3.52 -14.83
CA ALA A 84 12.83 -4.37 -14.02
C ALA A 84 13.02 -5.75 -14.65
N SER A 85 14.25 -6.31 -14.58
CA SER A 85 14.60 -7.64 -15.13
C SER A 85 15.06 -8.65 -14.06
N GLY A 86 15.31 -8.19 -12.83
CA GLY A 86 15.81 -9.00 -11.72
C GLY A 86 14.80 -10.00 -11.16
N LYS A 87 15.32 -11.06 -10.55
CA LYS A 87 14.53 -12.07 -9.82
C LYS A 87 13.87 -11.49 -8.58
N PHE A 88 14.54 -10.56 -7.93
CA PHE A 88 14.04 -9.79 -6.80
C PHE A 88 13.90 -8.33 -7.21
N VAL A 89 12.82 -7.69 -6.78
CA VAL A 89 12.54 -6.29 -7.09
C VAL A 89 12.40 -5.54 -5.79
N VAL A 90 13.20 -4.50 -5.60
CA VAL A 90 13.16 -3.64 -4.41
C VAL A 90 12.67 -2.26 -4.81
N SER A 91 11.78 -1.67 -4.04
CA SER A 91 11.36 -0.27 -4.21
C SER A 91 11.82 0.57 -3.03
N THR A 92 12.37 1.75 -3.29
CA THR A 92 12.81 2.72 -2.27
C THR A 92 12.57 4.16 -2.71
N ASP A 93 12.66 5.12 -1.77
CA ASP A 93 12.51 6.55 -2.07
C ASP A 93 13.85 7.16 -2.56
N ALA A 94 13.77 8.15 -3.44
CA ALA A 94 14.91 8.89 -3.99
C ALA A 94 15.63 9.81 -2.97
N ASP A 95 15.09 9.97 -1.77
CA ASP A 95 15.64 10.83 -0.71
C ASP A 95 16.32 10.06 0.42
N LEU A 96 16.46 8.75 0.28
CA LEU A 96 17.02 7.85 1.30
C LEU A 96 16.37 8.05 2.69
N SER A 97 15.06 8.26 2.71
CA SER A 97 14.28 8.22 3.96
C SER A 97 14.48 6.90 4.71
N TYR A 98 14.77 5.83 3.97
CA TYR A 98 15.38 4.59 4.47
C TYR A 98 16.80 4.50 3.96
N ARG A 99 17.74 4.06 4.81
CA ARG A 99 19.14 3.88 4.39
C ARG A 99 19.26 2.82 3.31
N ALA A 100 20.19 3.00 2.39
CA ALA A 100 20.42 2.04 1.31
C ALA A 100 20.83 0.64 1.84
N GLU A 101 21.54 0.57 2.96
CA GLU A 101 21.97 -0.69 3.59
C GLU A 101 20.79 -1.57 4.00
N TYR A 102 19.65 -0.97 4.38
CA TYR A 102 18.44 -1.74 4.70
C TYR A 102 17.83 -2.48 3.50
N ILE A 103 18.24 -2.15 2.26
CA ILE A 103 17.87 -2.93 1.07
C ILE A 103 18.36 -4.37 1.22
N LEU A 104 19.55 -4.54 1.79
CA LEU A 104 20.14 -5.87 2.03
C LEU A 104 19.35 -6.65 3.07
N ASP A 105 18.88 -6.00 4.15
CA ASP A 105 18.05 -6.66 5.16
C ASP A 105 16.73 -7.19 4.56
N LEU A 106 16.12 -6.45 3.62
CA LEU A 106 14.92 -6.92 2.91
C LEU A 106 15.23 -8.12 2.01
N LEU A 107 16.36 -8.10 1.30
CA LEU A 107 16.78 -9.18 0.42
C LEU A 107 17.15 -10.43 1.23
N ASP A 108 17.91 -10.27 2.30
CA ASP A 108 18.32 -11.37 3.18
C ASP A 108 17.08 -12.06 3.79
N ALA A 109 16.05 -11.30 4.17
CA ALA A 109 14.79 -11.86 4.63
C ALA A 109 14.03 -12.68 3.57
N LEU A 110 14.19 -12.36 2.27
CA LEU A 110 13.67 -13.17 1.16
C LEU A 110 14.53 -14.40 0.86
N TYR A 111 15.84 -14.31 1.06
CA TYR A 111 16.76 -15.44 0.85
C TYR A 111 16.65 -16.49 1.96
N GLU A 112 16.53 -16.03 3.22
CA GLU A 112 16.45 -16.90 4.40
C GLU A 112 15.19 -17.76 4.41
N ASP A 113 14.06 -17.23 3.96
CA ASP A 113 12.79 -17.94 3.97
C ASP A 113 12.16 -18.02 2.57
N PRO A 114 12.28 -19.16 1.89
CA PRO A 114 11.66 -19.38 0.58
C PRO A 114 10.13 -19.28 0.58
N GLN A 115 9.47 -19.34 1.73
CA GLN A 115 8.02 -19.21 1.84
C GLN A 115 7.56 -17.75 1.92
N VAL A 116 8.48 -16.80 2.13
CA VAL A 116 8.18 -15.37 2.09
C VAL A 116 8.25 -14.88 0.66
N ASP A 117 7.16 -14.28 0.20
CA ASP A 117 7.02 -13.79 -1.18
C ASP A 117 7.39 -12.31 -1.31
N PHE A 118 7.12 -11.51 -0.27
CA PHE A 118 7.51 -10.11 -0.23
C PHE A 118 7.75 -9.61 1.19
N VAL A 119 8.59 -8.57 1.30
CA VAL A 119 9.06 -8.02 2.57
C VAL A 119 8.78 -6.52 2.62
N LEU A 120 8.37 -6.02 3.78
CA LEU A 120 8.21 -4.59 4.06
C LEU A 120 9.25 -4.13 5.08
N GLY A 121 9.90 -2.99 4.80
CA GLY A 121 10.65 -2.28 5.83
C GLY A 121 9.69 -1.51 6.75
N SER A 122 9.65 -1.86 8.02
CA SER A 122 8.67 -1.35 8.98
C SER A 122 9.32 -0.54 10.10
N PRO A 123 9.07 0.78 10.16
CA PRO A 123 9.51 1.61 11.28
C PRO A 123 8.60 1.52 12.50
N TYR A 124 7.44 0.87 12.37
CA TYR A 124 6.42 0.81 13.43
C TYR A 124 6.31 -0.55 14.12
N MET A 125 6.98 -1.58 13.59
CA MET A 125 7.10 -2.87 14.26
C MET A 125 8.09 -2.83 15.43
N PRO A 126 8.08 -3.81 16.34
CA PRO A 126 9.12 -3.96 17.35
C PRO A 126 10.53 -3.99 16.72
N GLY A 127 11.45 -3.18 17.23
CA GLY A 127 12.79 -3.00 16.66
C GLY A 127 12.90 -1.94 15.55
N GLY A 128 11.78 -1.47 14.98
CA GLY A 128 11.77 -0.35 14.05
C GLY A 128 11.93 1.00 14.75
N ASN A 129 12.38 2.02 14.03
CA ASN A 129 12.65 3.34 14.59
C ASN A 129 12.27 4.49 13.63
N THR A 130 12.13 5.70 14.20
CA THR A 130 11.88 6.93 13.44
C THR A 130 12.80 8.05 13.94
N GLU A 131 13.59 8.66 13.05
CA GLU A 131 14.60 9.69 13.40
C GLU A 131 14.25 11.04 12.74
N GLY A 132 14.11 12.10 13.53
CA GLY A 132 13.94 13.48 13.05
C GLY A 132 12.62 13.77 12.34
N VAL A 133 11.66 12.82 12.33
CA VAL A 133 10.36 13.00 11.68
C VAL A 133 9.48 13.92 12.53
N ASP A 134 8.79 14.86 11.88
CA ASP A 134 7.84 15.76 12.55
C ASP A 134 6.83 14.99 13.41
N PRO A 135 6.65 15.36 14.70
CA PRO A 135 5.81 14.61 15.64
C PRO A 135 4.34 14.53 15.21
N PHE A 136 3.79 15.58 14.60
CA PHE A 136 2.41 15.60 14.13
C PHE A 136 2.22 14.68 12.93
N ARG A 137 3.15 14.72 11.97
CA ARG A 137 3.19 13.80 10.83
C ARG A 137 3.31 12.35 11.29
N LEU A 138 4.15 12.09 12.30
CA LEU A 138 4.34 10.76 12.88
C LEU A 138 3.08 10.26 13.57
N PHE A 139 2.41 11.12 14.36
CA PHE A 139 1.13 10.79 15.00
C PHE A 139 0.06 10.37 13.98
N ILE A 140 -0.09 11.16 12.91
CA ILE A 140 -1.06 10.86 11.84
C ILE A 140 -0.73 9.56 11.13
N SER A 141 0.56 9.34 10.80
CA SER A 141 1.01 8.12 10.16
C SER A 141 0.77 6.90 11.05
N ARG A 142 1.09 6.97 12.33
CA ARG A 142 0.84 5.90 13.31
C ARG A 142 -0.65 5.62 13.48
N LEU A 143 -1.46 6.67 13.58
CA LEU A 143 -2.92 6.53 13.69
C LEU A 143 -3.50 5.85 12.44
N GLY A 144 -3.11 6.28 11.24
CA GLY A 144 -3.52 5.67 9.99
C GLY A 144 -3.12 4.19 9.89
N ASN A 145 -1.87 3.86 10.24
CA ASN A 145 -1.42 2.46 10.26
C ASN A 145 -2.15 1.62 11.31
N ARG A 146 -2.46 2.16 12.51
CA ARG A 146 -3.27 1.45 13.52
C ARG A 146 -4.69 1.16 13.02
N VAL A 147 -5.32 2.12 12.35
CA VAL A 147 -6.64 1.90 11.75
C VAL A 147 -6.57 0.80 10.70
N LEU A 148 -5.58 0.83 9.81
CA LEU A 148 -5.37 -0.20 8.79
C LEU A 148 -5.02 -1.55 9.43
N GLN A 149 -4.20 -1.59 10.46
CA GLN A 149 -3.88 -2.79 11.21
C GLN A 149 -5.15 -3.45 11.77
N ALA A 150 -5.99 -2.69 12.46
CA ALA A 150 -7.25 -3.19 13.01
C ALA A 150 -8.24 -3.65 11.92
N THR A 151 -8.19 -3.04 10.73
CA THR A 151 -9.16 -3.28 9.65
C THR A 151 -8.70 -4.28 8.60
N VAL A 152 -7.39 -4.42 8.35
CA VAL A 152 -6.84 -5.28 7.27
C VAL A 152 -6.20 -6.54 7.84
N ASN A 153 -5.14 -6.38 8.60
CA ASN A 153 -4.41 -7.49 9.23
C ASN A 153 -3.71 -7.01 10.50
N ASN A 154 -3.99 -7.65 11.62
CA ASN A 154 -3.43 -7.30 12.94
C ASN A 154 -1.91 -7.54 13.05
N GLU A 155 -1.33 -8.34 12.17
CA GLU A 155 0.09 -8.68 12.18
C GLU A 155 0.96 -7.67 11.43
N ILE A 156 0.37 -6.80 10.60
CA ILE A 156 1.10 -5.81 9.80
C ILE A 156 1.10 -4.46 10.52
N HIS A 157 2.27 -3.87 10.69
CA HIS A 157 2.45 -2.58 11.37
C HIS A 157 2.59 -1.40 10.41
N THR A 158 3.08 -1.63 9.18
CA THR A 158 3.31 -0.58 8.19
C THR A 158 2.66 -0.89 6.85
N PHE A 159 1.67 -0.10 6.45
CA PHE A 159 0.87 -0.33 5.22
C PHE A 159 1.30 0.54 4.04
N THR A 160 1.81 1.73 4.28
CA THR A 160 1.97 2.78 3.27
C THR A 160 3.41 3.13 2.93
N CYS A 161 4.40 2.35 3.38
CA CYS A 161 5.80 2.55 3.00
C CYS A 161 6.04 2.14 1.53
N VAL A 162 6.98 2.83 0.89
CA VAL A 162 7.48 2.45 -0.44
C VAL A 162 8.58 1.40 -0.32
N PHE A 163 9.25 1.34 0.82
CA PHE A 163 10.41 0.50 1.07
C PHE A 163 10.02 -0.96 1.22
N ARG A 164 10.15 -1.72 0.12
CA ARG A 164 9.67 -3.10 -0.02
C ARG A 164 10.56 -3.90 -0.95
N ALA A 165 10.65 -5.20 -0.70
CA ALA A 165 11.25 -6.16 -1.62
C ALA A 165 10.24 -7.25 -2.00
N TYR A 166 10.28 -7.72 -3.23
CA TYR A 166 9.36 -8.68 -3.81
C TYR A 166 10.13 -9.78 -4.56
N ARG A 167 9.65 -11.01 -4.49
CA ARG A 167 9.93 -11.97 -5.56
C ARG A 167 9.24 -11.50 -6.83
N ARG A 168 9.90 -11.63 -7.98
CA ARG A 168 9.36 -11.21 -9.28
C ARG A 168 7.96 -11.73 -9.53
N GLU A 169 7.72 -12.97 -9.18
CA GLU A 169 6.45 -13.67 -9.37
C GLU A 169 5.27 -12.95 -8.71
N VAL A 170 5.48 -12.30 -7.57
CA VAL A 170 4.44 -11.50 -6.89
C VAL A 170 3.97 -10.34 -7.77
N LEU A 171 4.90 -9.64 -8.40
CA LEU A 171 4.59 -8.51 -9.28
C LEU A 171 3.98 -8.98 -10.61
N ASP A 172 4.49 -10.06 -11.18
CA ASP A 172 3.99 -10.65 -12.43
C ASP A 172 2.55 -11.18 -12.28
N ALA A 173 2.19 -11.67 -11.09
CA ALA A 173 0.85 -12.15 -10.75
C ALA A 173 -0.20 -11.03 -10.65
N MET A 174 0.23 -9.78 -10.42
CA MET A 174 -0.69 -8.68 -10.13
C MET A 174 -0.97 -7.79 -11.36
N CYS A 175 -2.21 -7.34 -11.48
CA CYS A 175 -2.61 -6.26 -12.39
C CYS A 175 -2.73 -4.96 -11.61
N LEU A 176 -1.64 -4.19 -11.48
CA LEU A 176 -1.62 -2.95 -10.74
C LEU A 176 -2.18 -1.82 -11.61
N GLU A 177 -3.07 -1.00 -11.03
CA GLU A 177 -3.83 0.03 -11.74
C GLU A 177 -3.64 1.43 -11.14
N SER A 178 -3.44 1.53 -9.82
CA SER A 178 -3.33 2.79 -9.10
C SER A 178 -2.12 3.62 -9.52
N ASP A 179 -2.33 4.92 -9.76
CA ASP A 179 -1.27 5.86 -10.15
C ASP A 179 -0.73 6.67 -8.96
N GLY A 180 -1.44 6.75 -7.86
CA GLY A 180 -1.06 7.50 -6.66
C GLY A 180 -0.46 6.65 -5.54
N LYS A 181 -0.54 7.16 -4.31
CA LYS A 181 -0.03 6.50 -3.10
C LYS A 181 -0.83 5.26 -2.71
N GLU A 182 -2.05 5.15 -3.17
CA GLU A 182 -2.95 4.00 -2.98
C GLU A 182 -2.39 2.72 -3.58
N LEU A 183 -1.41 2.79 -4.50
CA LEU A 183 -0.73 1.62 -5.04
C LEU A 183 -0.17 0.71 -3.95
N HIS A 184 0.35 1.28 -2.86
CA HIS A 184 0.90 0.48 -1.75
C HIS A 184 -0.14 -0.39 -1.08
N LEU A 185 -1.36 0.12 -0.95
CA LEU A 185 -2.51 -0.60 -0.40
C LEU A 185 -3.06 -1.59 -1.42
N GLU A 186 -3.10 -1.23 -2.70
CA GLU A 186 -3.49 -2.12 -3.78
C GLU A 186 -2.59 -3.35 -3.84
N ILE A 187 -1.26 -3.17 -3.80
CA ILE A 187 -0.29 -4.27 -3.78
C ILE A 187 -0.57 -5.20 -2.60
N LEU A 188 -0.74 -4.64 -1.38
CA LEU A 188 -1.02 -5.41 -0.18
C LEU A 188 -2.32 -6.22 -0.32
N SER A 189 -3.41 -5.58 -0.73
CA SER A 189 -4.71 -6.22 -0.88
C SER A 189 -4.66 -7.35 -1.92
N ARG A 190 -4.06 -7.10 -3.08
CA ARG A 190 -3.94 -8.09 -4.15
C ARG A 190 -3.02 -9.24 -3.75
N ALA A 191 -1.84 -8.95 -3.19
CA ALA A 191 -0.87 -9.97 -2.80
C ALA A 191 -1.43 -10.89 -1.70
N LEU A 192 -1.94 -10.31 -0.60
CA LEU A 192 -2.54 -11.08 0.49
C LEU A 192 -3.81 -11.81 0.04
N GLY A 193 -4.63 -11.16 -0.80
CA GLY A 193 -5.82 -11.77 -1.40
C GLY A 193 -5.51 -12.97 -2.30
N SER A 194 -4.36 -12.96 -2.96
CA SER A 194 -3.86 -14.07 -3.79
C SER A 194 -3.13 -15.16 -2.99
N GLY A 195 -2.92 -14.97 -1.69
CA GLY A 195 -2.28 -15.94 -0.81
C GLY A 195 -0.76 -15.81 -0.66
N PHE A 196 -0.15 -14.75 -1.19
CA PHE A 196 1.26 -14.46 -1.00
C PHE A 196 1.57 -14.11 0.46
N ARG A 197 2.74 -14.54 0.94
CA ARG A 197 3.18 -14.38 2.32
C ARG A 197 4.06 -13.16 2.48
N LEU A 198 3.70 -12.32 3.44
CA LEU A 198 4.42 -11.11 3.83
C LEU A 198 5.24 -11.34 5.09
N LYS A 199 6.45 -10.77 5.11
CA LYS A 199 7.28 -10.57 6.32
C LYS A 199 7.59 -9.09 6.49
N GLU A 200 7.54 -8.57 7.72
CA GLU A 200 8.08 -7.24 8.03
C GLU A 200 9.50 -7.36 8.60
N VAL A 201 10.36 -6.40 8.25
CA VAL A 201 11.71 -6.26 8.77
C VAL A 201 11.84 -4.89 9.46
N PRO A 202 12.41 -4.82 10.67
CA PRO A 202 12.59 -3.55 11.36
C PRO A 202 13.50 -2.63 10.55
N SER A 203 13.08 -1.38 10.37
CA SER A 203 13.85 -0.36 9.66
C SER A 203 13.70 1.00 10.31
N THR A 204 14.64 1.91 10.04
CA THR A 204 14.60 3.27 10.55
C THR A 204 14.15 4.24 9.47
N LEU A 205 12.99 4.87 9.68
CA LEU A 205 12.52 5.98 8.85
C LEU A 205 13.15 7.29 9.31
N ARG A 206 13.84 7.97 8.42
CA ARG A 206 14.49 9.26 8.68
C ARG A 206 13.74 10.42 8.08
N ALA A 207 13.87 11.58 8.71
CA ALA A 207 13.47 12.81 8.06
C ALA A 207 14.32 13.04 6.80
N ARG A 208 13.68 13.53 5.74
CA ARG A 208 14.34 13.97 4.50
C ARG A 208 15.40 15.01 4.82
N LYS A 209 16.62 14.84 4.30
CA LYS A 209 17.74 15.76 4.53
C LYS A 209 17.67 16.98 3.62
N MET A 210 17.25 16.82 2.36
CA MET A 210 17.17 17.88 1.35
C MET A 210 15.80 17.90 0.68
N GLY A 211 15.38 19.07 0.19
CA GLY A 211 14.11 19.29 -0.49
C GLY A 211 12.90 19.51 0.45
N LYS A 212 11.79 20.00 -0.13
CA LYS A 212 10.54 20.26 0.61
C LYS A 212 9.65 19.02 0.66
N SER A 213 9.07 18.71 1.82
CA SER A 213 8.09 17.62 1.95
C SER A 213 6.86 17.89 1.09
N LYS A 214 6.56 16.97 0.15
CA LYS A 214 5.38 17.02 -0.75
C LYS A 214 4.16 16.32 -0.12
N PHE A 215 4.13 16.19 1.22
CA PHE A 215 3.06 15.53 1.95
C PHE A 215 1.75 16.35 1.89
N ARG A 216 0.71 15.78 1.28
CA ARG A 216 -0.66 16.33 1.26
C ARG A 216 -1.55 15.53 2.21
N PHE A 217 -1.84 16.11 3.39
CA PHE A 217 -2.61 15.48 4.47
C PHE A 217 -4.01 14.99 4.03
N LYS A 218 -4.79 15.86 3.37
CA LYS A 218 -6.17 15.53 2.99
C LYS A 218 -6.29 14.30 2.09
N GLY A 219 -5.41 14.16 1.10
CA GLY A 219 -5.43 13.01 0.19
C GLY A 219 -5.10 11.69 0.89
N THR A 220 -4.11 11.67 1.77
CA THR A 220 -3.69 10.45 2.46
C THR A 220 -4.74 9.94 3.46
N ALA A 221 -5.35 10.84 4.24
CA ALA A 221 -6.39 10.46 5.22
C ALA A 221 -7.63 9.88 4.53
N ILE A 222 -8.06 10.49 3.41
CA ILE A 222 -9.21 10.00 2.63
C ILE A 222 -8.90 8.63 2.01
N SER A 223 -7.72 8.44 1.43
CA SER A 223 -7.33 7.15 0.85
C SER A 223 -7.33 6.01 1.88
N HIS A 224 -6.81 6.27 3.10
CA HIS A 224 -6.83 5.29 4.19
C HIS A 224 -8.25 4.95 4.65
N LEU A 225 -9.11 5.96 4.77
CA LEU A 225 -10.51 5.77 5.14
C LEU A 225 -11.25 4.94 4.08
N LEU A 226 -11.15 5.33 2.81
CA LEU A 226 -11.78 4.62 1.70
C LEU A 226 -11.29 3.17 1.61
N TYR A 227 -9.99 2.94 1.80
CA TYR A 227 -9.43 1.59 1.79
C TYR A 227 -9.98 0.75 2.94
N SER A 228 -10.06 1.30 4.16
CA SER A 228 -10.66 0.60 5.31
C SER A 228 -12.13 0.25 5.07
N PHE A 229 -12.88 1.12 4.39
CA PHE A 229 -14.26 0.84 3.98
C PHE A 229 -14.38 -0.36 3.02
N THR A 230 -13.43 -0.51 2.11
CA THR A 230 -13.44 -1.58 1.13
C THR A 230 -12.99 -2.93 1.69
N GLU A 231 -12.10 -2.94 2.69
CA GLU A 231 -11.55 -4.19 3.25
C GLU A 231 -12.40 -4.78 4.39
N ARG A 232 -12.98 -3.94 5.25
CA ARG A 232 -13.87 -4.41 6.34
C ARG A 232 -15.15 -3.58 6.44
N PRO A 233 -16.03 -3.69 5.46
CA PRO A 233 -17.28 -2.93 5.43
C PRO A 233 -18.17 -3.21 6.65
N ILE A 234 -18.07 -4.42 7.22
CA ILE A 234 -18.88 -4.81 8.39
C ILE A 234 -18.62 -3.93 9.62
N LEU A 235 -17.38 -3.43 9.80
CA LEU A 235 -17.08 -2.56 10.95
C LEU A 235 -17.80 -1.23 10.83
N VAL A 236 -17.96 -0.70 9.64
CA VAL A 236 -18.60 0.59 9.41
C VAL A 236 -20.12 0.44 9.31
N PHE A 237 -20.59 -0.39 8.39
CA PHE A 237 -22.01 -0.62 8.17
C PHE A 237 -22.65 -1.38 9.34
N GLY A 238 -21.91 -2.34 9.95
CA GLY A 238 -22.37 -3.11 11.09
C GLY A 238 -22.59 -2.27 12.33
N THR A 239 -21.60 -1.47 12.73
CA THR A 239 -21.73 -0.60 13.92
C THR A 239 -22.80 0.46 13.75
N LEU A 240 -22.86 1.13 12.58
CA LEU A 240 -23.86 2.15 12.29
C LEU A 240 -25.26 1.55 12.21
N GLY A 241 -25.43 0.45 11.45
CA GLY A 241 -26.72 -0.20 11.27
C GLY A 241 -27.25 -0.82 12.57
N PHE A 242 -26.38 -1.45 13.37
CA PHE A 242 -26.74 -1.98 14.67
C PHE A 242 -27.11 -0.85 15.65
N GLY A 243 -26.37 0.26 15.65
CA GLY A 243 -26.67 1.43 16.48
C GLY A 243 -28.06 2.02 16.17
N LEU A 244 -28.40 2.15 14.88
CA LEU A 244 -29.73 2.63 14.46
C LEU A 244 -30.86 1.65 14.84
N LEU A 245 -30.63 0.34 14.66
CA LEU A 245 -31.60 -0.67 15.10
C LEU A 245 -31.82 -0.64 16.61
N LEU A 246 -30.76 -0.54 17.38
CA LEU A 246 -30.83 -0.45 18.84
C LEU A 246 -31.61 0.82 19.27
N ALA A 247 -31.32 1.96 18.64
CA ALA A 247 -32.03 3.19 18.87
C ALA A 247 -33.54 3.07 18.52
N GLY A 248 -33.86 2.43 17.40
CA GLY A 248 -35.22 2.13 16.98
C GLY A 248 -35.97 1.22 17.98
N MET A 249 -35.31 0.14 18.44
CA MET A 249 -35.88 -0.78 19.46
C MET A 249 -36.10 -0.09 20.80
N LEU A 250 -35.13 0.69 21.28
CA LEU A 250 -35.29 1.45 22.53
C LEU A 250 -36.40 2.49 22.42
N GLY A 251 -36.47 3.18 21.27
CA GLY A 251 -37.59 4.10 20.98
C GLY A 251 -38.94 3.41 20.95
N GLY A 252 -39.01 2.20 20.36
CA GLY A 252 -40.21 1.38 20.35
C GLY A 252 -40.67 0.92 21.75
N ALA A 253 -39.69 0.46 22.57
CA ALA A 253 -39.94 0.10 23.97
C ALA A 253 -40.45 1.31 24.79
N TYR A 254 -39.83 2.47 24.61
CA TYR A 254 -40.23 3.71 25.24
C TYR A 254 -41.64 4.16 24.81
N ALA A 255 -41.96 4.11 23.53
CA ALA A 255 -43.31 4.43 23.03
C ALA A 255 -44.36 3.46 23.58
N THR A 256 -44.02 2.17 23.72
CA THR A 256 -44.88 1.17 24.34
C THR A 256 -45.11 1.47 25.82
N TYR A 257 -44.05 1.82 26.56
CA TYR A 257 -44.16 2.25 27.96
C TYR A 257 -45.07 3.47 28.11
N LEU A 258 -44.89 4.50 27.27
CA LEU A 258 -45.74 5.70 27.29
C LEU A 258 -47.23 5.38 27.05
N LYS A 259 -47.52 4.43 26.15
CA LYS A 259 -48.89 4.01 25.85
C LYS A 259 -49.59 3.32 27.02
N PHE A 260 -48.87 2.51 27.79
CA PHE A 260 -49.48 1.72 28.87
C PHE A 260 -49.41 2.36 30.25
N PHE A 261 -48.40 3.19 30.53
CA PHE A 261 -48.11 3.71 31.85
C PHE A 261 -48.17 5.24 31.99
N ALA A 262 -48.11 5.96 30.88
CA ALA A 262 -48.23 7.40 30.85
C ALA A 262 -49.37 7.76 29.87
N THR A 263 -50.31 8.58 30.22
CA THR A 263 -51.48 8.99 29.42
C THR A 263 -51.12 9.85 28.20
N LEU A 264 -49.93 9.67 27.65
CA LEU A 264 -49.47 10.35 26.45
C LEU A 264 -49.84 9.55 25.21
N GLU A 265 -50.61 10.15 24.30
CA GLU A 265 -50.75 9.65 22.97
C GLU A 265 -49.35 9.65 22.30
N ALA A 266 -48.84 8.48 21.94
CA ALA A 266 -47.59 8.36 21.19
C ALA A 266 -47.74 9.14 19.88
N GLY A 267 -47.19 10.34 19.84
CA GLY A 267 -47.36 11.26 18.73
C GLY A 267 -46.86 10.65 17.42
N ARG A 268 -47.57 10.88 16.33
CA ARG A 268 -47.15 10.42 14.97
C ARG A 268 -45.68 10.66 14.63
N PRO A 269 -45.03 11.79 15.01
CA PRO A 269 -43.62 12.02 14.77
C PRO A 269 -42.69 11.00 15.43
N LEU A 270 -42.95 10.58 16.68
CA LEU A 270 -42.15 9.59 17.38
C LEU A 270 -42.24 8.21 16.70
N MET A 271 -43.45 7.78 16.31
CA MET A 271 -43.66 6.52 15.60
C MET A 271 -42.93 6.52 14.24
N THR A 272 -43.03 7.63 13.51
CA THR A 272 -42.32 7.79 12.23
C THR A 272 -40.82 7.70 12.41
N LEU A 273 -40.25 8.34 13.45
CA LEU A 273 -38.83 8.29 13.77
C LEU A 273 -38.37 6.85 14.08
N ILE A 274 -39.16 6.10 14.91
CA ILE A 274 -38.84 4.70 15.24
C ILE A 274 -38.79 3.83 13.99
N VAL A 275 -39.78 3.95 13.10
CA VAL A 275 -39.85 3.21 11.86
C VAL A 275 -38.64 3.58 10.97
N LEU A 276 -38.33 4.86 10.85
CA LEU A 276 -37.23 5.36 10.02
C LEU A 276 -35.88 4.86 10.53
N LEU A 277 -35.63 4.88 11.83
CA LEU A 277 -34.40 4.34 12.45
C LEU A 277 -34.29 2.82 12.22
N THR A 278 -35.40 2.09 12.42
CA THR A 278 -35.39 0.62 12.26
C THR A 278 -35.14 0.23 10.81
N VAL A 279 -35.89 0.83 9.86
CA VAL A 279 -35.74 0.54 8.43
C VAL A 279 -34.33 0.93 7.94
N SER A 280 -33.83 2.12 8.31
CA SER A 280 -32.49 2.56 7.97
C SER A 280 -31.42 1.63 8.56
N GLY A 281 -31.62 1.17 9.79
CA GLY A 281 -30.72 0.22 10.44
C GLY A 281 -30.62 -1.11 9.67
N ILE A 282 -31.78 -1.68 9.30
CA ILE A 282 -31.83 -2.91 8.48
C ILE A 282 -31.17 -2.70 7.11
N GLN A 283 -31.46 -1.56 6.47
CA GLN A 283 -30.92 -1.24 5.16
C GLN A 283 -29.39 -1.10 5.17
N ILE A 284 -28.84 -0.41 6.20
CA ILE A 284 -27.39 -0.25 6.36
C ILE A 284 -26.72 -1.59 6.66
N LEU A 285 -27.31 -2.46 7.48
CA LEU A 285 -26.80 -3.82 7.71
C LEU A 285 -26.81 -4.65 6.44
N SER A 286 -27.84 -4.54 5.62
CA SER A 286 -27.95 -5.22 4.31
C SER A 286 -26.83 -4.76 3.35
N PHE A 287 -26.53 -3.47 3.31
CA PHE A 287 -25.39 -2.96 2.54
C PHE A 287 -24.05 -3.50 3.08
N GLY A 288 -23.90 -3.62 4.40
CA GLY A 288 -22.73 -4.23 5.02
C GLY A 288 -22.54 -5.70 4.60
N PHE A 289 -23.64 -6.46 4.57
CA PHE A 289 -23.62 -7.85 4.11
C PHE A 289 -23.25 -7.96 2.63
N ILE A 290 -23.87 -7.16 1.76
CA ILE A 290 -23.53 -7.12 0.32
C ILE A 290 -22.05 -6.78 0.12
N ALA A 291 -21.54 -5.79 0.85
CA ALA A 291 -20.14 -5.38 0.75
C ALA A 291 -19.17 -6.49 1.21
N LEU A 292 -19.55 -7.31 2.21
CA LEU A 292 -18.79 -8.52 2.59
C LEU A 292 -18.73 -9.53 1.46
N GLN A 293 -19.86 -9.83 0.81
CA GLN A 293 -19.91 -10.75 -0.31
C GLN A 293 -19.07 -10.25 -1.48
N MET A 294 -19.13 -8.96 -1.79
CA MET A 294 -18.28 -8.35 -2.81
C MET A 294 -16.79 -8.44 -2.46
N GLY A 295 -16.41 -8.30 -1.19
CA GLY A 295 -15.02 -8.48 -0.72
C GLY A 295 -14.53 -9.92 -0.90
N SER A 296 -15.37 -10.90 -0.58
CA SER A 296 -15.08 -12.33 -0.80
C SER A 296 -14.89 -12.64 -2.28
N LEU A 297 -15.82 -12.20 -3.13
CA LEU A 297 -15.75 -12.39 -4.59
C LEU A 297 -14.48 -11.74 -5.18
N ARG A 298 -14.12 -10.54 -4.72
CA ARG A 298 -12.89 -9.86 -5.15
C ARG A 298 -11.65 -10.69 -4.88
N ARG A 299 -11.54 -11.31 -3.70
CA ARG A 299 -10.41 -12.19 -3.36
C ARG A 299 -10.33 -13.41 -4.28
N GLU A 300 -11.44 -14.04 -4.60
CA GLU A 300 -11.46 -15.15 -5.55
C GLU A 300 -11.04 -14.71 -6.96
N ILE A 301 -11.47 -13.53 -7.39
CA ILE A 301 -11.03 -12.94 -8.67
C ILE A 301 -9.51 -12.67 -8.65
N TYR A 302 -8.95 -12.15 -7.55
CA TYR A 302 -7.51 -11.91 -7.46
C TYR A 302 -6.71 -13.20 -7.54
N LYS A 303 -7.15 -14.28 -6.87
CA LYS A 303 -6.52 -15.61 -6.97
C LYS A 303 -6.56 -16.13 -8.41
N ALA A 304 -7.71 -16.14 -9.03
CA ALA A 304 -7.87 -16.60 -10.41
C ALA A 304 -7.03 -15.79 -11.41
N GLN A 305 -6.96 -14.47 -11.23
CA GLN A 305 -6.10 -13.60 -12.04
C GLN A 305 -4.62 -13.88 -11.82
N ALA A 306 -4.18 -14.08 -10.59
CA ALA A 306 -2.79 -14.39 -10.25
C ALA A 306 -2.37 -15.73 -10.87
N GLU A 307 -3.15 -16.78 -10.69
CA GLU A 307 -2.90 -18.10 -11.28
C GLU A 307 -2.81 -18.05 -12.82
N SER A 308 -3.76 -17.36 -13.46
CA SER A 308 -3.77 -17.20 -14.92
C SER A 308 -2.54 -16.45 -15.44
N ARG A 309 -2.07 -15.41 -14.72
CA ARG A 309 -0.89 -14.64 -15.10
C ARG A 309 0.40 -15.42 -14.89
N LEU A 310 0.55 -16.10 -13.77
CA LEU A 310 1.71 -16.93 -13.49
C LEU A 310 1.83 -18.06 -14.53
N LEU A 311 0.72 -18.70 -14.90
CA LEU A 311 0.72 -19.73 -15.93
C LEU A 311 1.18 -19.16 -17.29
N ARG A 312 0.67 -18.00 -17.70
CA ARG A 312 1.10 -17.32 -18.94
C ARG A 312 2.57 -16.95 -18.92
N ALA A 313 3.05 -16.40 -17.80
CA ALA A 313 4.47 -16.05 -17.65
C ALA A 313 5.37 -17.30 -17.73
N HIS A 314 4.92 -18.43 -17.19
CA HIS A 314 5.66 -19.70 -17.27
C HIS A 314 5.74 -20.21 -18.71
N ILE A 315 4.63 -20.21 -19.45
CA ILE A 315 4.59 -20.62 -20.87
C ILE A 315 5.52 -19.75 -21.72
N GLN A 316 5.45 -18.44 -21.55
CA GLN A 316 6.32 -17.51 -22.30
C GLN A 316 7.82 -17.71 -22.01
N ARG A 317 8.19 -18.06 -20.77
CA ARG A 317 9.60 -18.39 -20.44
C ARG A 317 10.03 -19.68 -21.10
N GLN A 318 9.21 -20.73 -21.14
CA GLN A 318 9.51 -21.97 -21.83
C GLN A 318 9.68 -21.77 -23.35
N GLU A 319 8.80 -21.00 -23.98
CA GLU A 319 8.91 -20.68 -25.42
C GLU A 319 10.19 -19.92 -25.77
N ASN A 320 10.66 -19.03 -24.87
CA ASN A 320 11.90 -18.29 -25.06
C ASN A 320 13.17 -19.11 -24.78
N ASP A 321 13.09 -20.13 -23.92
CA ASP A 321 14.21 -21.03 -23.63
C ASP A 321 14.39 -22.10 -24.74
N ASP A 322 13.30 -22.42 -25.47
CA ASP A 322 13.29 -23.39 -26.58
C ASP A 322 13.64 -22.74 -27.95
N SER A 323 13.75 -21.40 -28.02
CA SER A 323 14.10 -20.64 -29.25
C SER A 323 15.53 -20.15 -29.23
#